data_b3553dff6aa69778b8c31d6cea6db930
#
_entry.id   b3553dff6aa69778b8c31d6cea6db930
#
_cell.length_a   1.000
_cell.length_b   1.000
_cell.length_c   1.000
_cell.angle_alpha   90.00
_cell.angle_beta   90.00
_cell.angle_gamma   90.00
#
_symmetry.space_group_name_H-M   'P 1'
#
loop_
_entity.id
_entity.type
_entity.pdbx_description
1 polymer ?
#
loop_
_entity_poly.entity_id
_entity_poly.type
_entity_poly.pdbx_seq_one_letter_code
_entity_poly.pdbx_strand_id
1 'polypeptide(L)'
;MGGGLPAHYFHPIEETYVYAAEITDYLREFFGDDFPRIIIEPGRYMVGDAGVLVAEVVLISHKEREGGVPWMYLDIGKFGGLIETIDESLRYPVYSERTGESRDYILAGPTCDSMDVLYEKNLVRLPADVREGDRLYLFTTGAYTQTYSAVFFNGFPPLKSYVLD
;
A
#
# COMPACT_ATOMS: atom_id res chain seq x y z
N MET A 1 -0.27 -12.37 -22.95
CA MET A 1 -0.20 -11.00 -22.40
C MET A 1 0.03 -11.11 -20.90
N GLY A 2 0.78 -10.21 -20.30
CA GLY A 2 0.98 -10.20 -18.85
C GLY A 2 -0.14 -9.50 -18.08
N GLY A 3 0.21 -9.00 -16.88
CA GLY A 3 -0.63 -8.17 -16.05
C GLY A 3 -0.38 -6.66 -16.26
N GLY A 4 -0.38 -5.89 -15.18
CA GLY A 4 -0.11 -4.45 -15.20
C GLY A 4 -1.36 -3.58 -15.18
N LEU A 5 -2.55 -4.17 -15.18
CA LEU A 5 -3.79 -3.41 -14.94
C LEU A 5 -3.75 -2.81 -13.53
N PRO A 6 -4.09 -1.51 -13.36
CA PRO A 6 -3.96 -0.79 -12.09
C PRO A 6 -5.03 -1.20 -11.09
N ALA A 7 -4.78 -0.97 -9.79
CA ALA A 7 -5.78 -0.89 -8.75
C ALA A 7 -5.95 0.57 -8.29
N HIS A 8 -7.04 0.85 -7.60
CA HIS A 8 -7.37 2.19 -7.16
C HIS A 8 -6.64 2.54 -5.85
N TYR A 9 -5.72 3.51 -5.91
CA TYR A 9 -5.03 4.05 -4.73
C TYR A 9 -5.53 5.47 -4.41
N PHE A 10 -4.88 6.50 -4.96
CA PHE A 10 -5.26 7.91 -4.74
C PHE A 10 -5.98 8.53 -5.93
N HIS A 11 -5.74 8.00 -7.12
CA HIS A 11 -6.34 8.50 -8.34
C HIS A 11 -7.37 7.51 -8.87
N PRO A 12 -8.49 8.00 -9.39
CA PRO A 12 -9.41 7.12 -10.08
C PRO A 12 -8.70 6.42 -11.25
N ILE A 13 -9.04 5.17 -11.47
CA ILE A 13 -8.61 4.40 -12.63
C ILE A 13 -9.76 4.38 -13.64
N GLU A 14 -9.42 4.14 -14.91
CA GLU A 14 -10.43 4.00 -15.95
C GLU A 14 -11.30 2.75 -15.72
N GLU A 15 -12.48 2.78 -16.26
CA GLU A 15 -13.39 1.64 -16.24
C GLU A 15 -12.80 0.45 -17.02
N THR A 16 -13.11 -0.75 -16.59
CA THR A 16 -12.58 -2.01 -17.18
C THR A 16 -12.73 -2.07 -18.70
N TYR A 17 -13.86 -1.57 -19.22
CA TYR A 17 -14.12 -1.61 -20.65
C TYR A 17 -13.18 -0.75 -21.48
N VAL A 18 -12.62 0.33 -20.91
CA VAL A 18 -11.65 1.20 -21.60
C VAL A 18 -10.36 0.42 -21.86
N TYR A 19 -9.82 -0.24 -20.82
CA TYR A 19 -8.65 -1.11 -20.99
C TYR A 19 -8.92 -2.26 -21.97
N ALA A 20 -10.11 -2.86 -21.89
CA ALA A 20 -10.49 -3.96 -22.78
C ALA A 20 -10.60 -3.50 -24.23
N ALA A 21 -11.13 -2.30 -24.49
CA ALA A 21 -11.21 -1.72 -25.83
C ALA A 21 -9.82 -1.46 -26.41
N GLU A 22 -8.93 -0.79 -25.67
CA GLU A 22 -7.56 -0.52 -26.11
C GLU A 22 -6.79 -1.81 -26.42
N ILE A 23 -6.87 -2.81 -25.53
CA ILE A 23 -6.25 -4.11 -25.75
C ILE A 23 -6.77 -4.75 -27.03
N THR A 24 -8.09 -4.71 -27.24
CA THR A 24 -8.72 -5.29 -28.43
C THR A 24 -8.30 -4.58 -29.71
N ASP A 25 -8.17 -3.26 -29.66
CA ASP A 25 -7.75 -2.47 -30.83
C ASP A 25 -6.30 -2.77 -31.22
N TYR A 26 -5.38 -2.89 -30.25
CA TYR A 26 -4.01 -3.34 -30.51
C TYR A 26 -3.95 -4.77 -31.06
N LEU A 27 -4.77 -5.67 -30.53
CA LEU A 27 -4.82 -7.05 -31.05
C LEU A 27 -5.29 -7.07 -32.50
N ARG A 28 -6.27 -6.26 -32.87
CA ARG A 28 -6.73 -6.15 -34.26
C ARG A 28 -5.69 -5.53 -35.17
N GLU A 29 -4.95 -4.53 -34.69
CA GLU A 29 -3.88 -3.92 -35.45
C GLU A 29 -2.79 -4.94 -35.85
N PHE A 30 -2.42 -5.84 -34.93
CA PHE A 30 -1.34 -6.79 -35.17
C PHE A 30 -1.76 -8.12 -35.80
N PHE A 31 -3.00 -8.57 -35.55
CA PHE A 31 -3.47 -9.91 -35.94
C PHE A 31 -4.70 -9.87 -36.87
N GLY A 32 -5.25 -8.70 -37.15
CA GLY A 32 -6.51 -8.59 -37.90
C GLY A 32 -7.69 -9.15 -37.09
N ASP A 33 -8.57 -9.89 -37.76
CA ASP A 33 -9.74 -10.52 -37.12
C ASP A 33 -9.46 -11.95 -36.63
N ASP A 34 -8.31 -12.52 -36.95
CA ASP A 34 -7.89 -13.89 -36.59
C ASP A 34 -6.80 -13.91 -35.55
N PHE A 35 -7.08 -13.36 -34.39
CA PHE A 35 -6.10 -13.37 -33.31
C PHE A 35 -6.13 -14.65 -32.48
N PRO A 36 -4.94 -15.03 -31.92
CA PRO A 36 -4.79 -16.27 -31.18
C PRO A 36 -5.59 -16.27 -29.89
N ARG A 37 -5.72 -17.44 -29.27
CA ARG A 37 -6.26 -17.54 -27.90
C ARG A 37 -5.44 -16.64 -26.95
N ILE A 38 -6.12 -15.77 -26.24
CA ILE A 38 -5.50 -14.77 -25.36
C ILE A 38 -5.62 -15.23 -23.91
N ILE A 39 -4.52 -15.07 -23.16
CA ILE A 39 -4.45 -15.24 -21.72
C ILE A 39 -3.89 -13.93 -21.15
N ILE A 40 -4.55 -13.38 -20.14
CA ILE A 40 -4.12 -12.21 -19.38
C ILE A 40 -3.87 -12.58 -17.91
N GLU A 41 -3.03 -11.80 -17.21
CA GLU A 41 -2.60 -12.06 -15.84
C GLU A 41 -2.83 -10.82 -14.96
N PRO A 42 -4.10 -10.42 -14.68
CA PRO A 42 -4.44 -9.11 -14.14
C PRO A 42 -4.08 -8.89 -12.65
N GLY A 43 -3.53 -9.87 -11.94
CA GLY A 43 -2.99 -9.80 -10.56
C GLY A 43 -3.58 -8.72 -9.65
N ARG A 44 -2.89 -7.61 -9.51
CA ARG A 44 -3.24 -6.46 -8.66
C ARG A 44 -4.67 -5.95 -8.91
N TYR A 45 -5.07 -5.84 -10.15
CA TYR A 45 -6.39 -5.36 -10.54
C TYR A 45 -7.53 -6.20 -9.93
N MET A 46 -7.31 -7.52 -9.79
CA MET A 46 -8.33 -8.45 -9.27
C MET A 46 -8.49 -8.40 -7.75
N VAL A 47 -7.41 -8.12 -7.01
CA VAL A 47 -7.40 -8.31 -5.56
C VAL A 47 -6.91 -7.08 -4.78
N GLY A 48 -6.38 -6.06 -5.44
CA GLY A 48 -5.82 -4.89 -4.76
C GLY A 48 -6.80 -4.27 -3.78
N ASP A 49 -7.98 -3.93 -4.24
CA ASP A 49 -9.01 -3.25 -3.45
C ASP A 49 -9.72 -4.15 -2.43
N ALA A 50 -9.51 -5.48 -2.51
CA ALA A 50 -10.11 -6.43 -1.58
C ALA A 50 -9.39 -6.48 -0.22
N GLY A 51 -8.22 -5.85 -0.09
CA GLY A 51 -7.42 -5.90 1.13
C GLY A 51 -7.40 -4.59 1.90
N VAL A 52 -7.54 -4.70 3.22
CA VAL A 52 -7.27 -3.62 4.18
C VAL A 52 -6.28 -4.15 5.20
N LEU A 53 -5.15 -3.47 5.34
CA LEU A 53 -4.17 -3.76 6.36
C LEU A 53 -4.42 -2.87 7.57
N VAL A 54 -4.50 -3.48 8.75
CA VAL A 54 -4.65 -2.77 10.02
C VAL A 54 -3.31 -2.78 10.73
N ALA A 55 -2.80 -1.58 11.06
CA ALA A 55 -1.56 -1.38 11.80
C ALA A 55 -1.82 -0.66 13.12
N GLU A 56 -1.06 -0.98 14.15
CA GLU A 56 -1.07 -0.26 15.41
C GLU A 56 0.04 0.80 15.43
N VAL A 57 -0.27 1.98 15.94
CA VAL A 57 0.72 3.03 16.23
C VAL A 57 1.47 2.65 17.52
N VAL A 58 2.73 2.26 17.38
CA VAL A 58 3.57 1.83 18.52
C VAL A 58 4.22 2.99 19.24
N LEU A 59 4.68 4.00 18.47
CA LEU A 59 5.40 5.14 19.02
C LEU A 59 5.22 6.36 18.13
N ILE A 60 5.05 7.54 18.74
CA ILE A 60 5.15 8.83 18.05
C ILE A 60 6.34 9.60 18.63
N SER A 61 7.34 9.85 17.80
CA SER A 61 8.59 10.49 18.23
C SER A 61 8.84 11.81 17.51
N HIS A 62 9.24 12.80 18.27
CA HIS A 62 9.69 14.10 17.77
C HIS A 62 11.23 14.11 17.77
N LYS A 63 11.87 13.69 16.67
CA LYS A 63 13.33 13.60 16.55
C LYS A 63 14.00 14.96 16.45
N GLU A 64 13.31 15.97 15.96
CA GLU A 64 13.82 17.33 15.84
C GLU A 64 13.30 18.22 16.97
N ARG A 65 14.13 19.23 17.33
CA ARG A 65 13.67 20.27 18.25
C ARG A 65 12.49 21.04 17.64
N GLU A 66 11.68 21.67 18.43
CA GLU A 66 10.42 22.36 18.14
C GLU A 66 10.15 22.67 16.63
N GLY A 67 9.14 22.02 16.05
CA GLY A 67 8.64 22.29 14.70
C GLY A 67 8.92 21.23 13.64
N GLY A 68 9.67 20.17 13.95
CA GLY A 68 9.92 19.07 13.01
C GLY A 68 8.71 18.17 12.77
N VAL A 69 8.71 17.45 11.64
CA VAL A 69 7.68 16.45 11.33
C VAL A 69 7.84 15.24 12.27
N PRO A 70 6.80 14.84 13.01
CA PRO A 70 6.87 13.68 13.89
C PRO A 70 7.02 12.39 13.11
N TRP A 71 7.77 11.47 13.68
CA TRP A 71 7.89 10.09 13.22
C TRP A 71 6.85 9.24 13.92
N MET A 72 6.10 8.49 13.15
CA MET A 72 5.11 7.54 13.63
C MET A 72 5.58 6.12 13.26
N TYR A 73 5.87 5.34 14.28
CA TYR A 73 6.28 3.94 14.14
C TYR A 73 5.07 3.04 14.26
N LEU A 74 4.91 2.16 13.30
CA LEU A 74 3.84 1.17 13.25
C LEU A 74 4.37 -0.21 13.67
N ASP A 75 3.48 -1.11 14.04
CA ASP A 75 3.80 -2.53 14.30
C ASP A 75 4.08 -3.32 13.00
N ILE A 76 3.98 -2.68 11.85
CA ILE A 76 4.27 -3.23 10.54
C ILE A 76 5.08 -2.26 9.69
N GLY A 77 5.93 -2.80 8.83
CA GLY A 77 6.76 -2.04 7.91
C GLY A 77 6.97 -2.76 6.58
N LYS A 78 8.01 -2.35 5.85
CA LYS A 78 8.37 -2.95 4.56
C LYS A 78 8.53 -4.45 4.66
N PHE A 79 9.28 -4.92 5.66
CA PHE A 79 9.56 -6.34 5.83
C PHE A 79 8.35 -7.13 6.34
N GLY A 80 7.39 -6.48 6.98
CA GLY A 80 6.14 -7.10 7.42
C GLY A 80 5.10 -7.29 6.32
N GLY A 81 5.32 -6.76 5.12
CA GLY A 81 4.40 -6.89 3.99
C GLY A 81 4.21 -5.62 3.15
N LEU A 82 4.80 -4.49 3.55
CA LEU A 82 4.69 -3.23 2.80
C LEU A 82 5.92 -2.96 1.92
N ILE A 83 6.52 -4.01 1.37
CA ILE A 83 7.77 -3.93 0.61
C ILE A 83 7.67 -3.04 -0.64
N GLU A 84 6.49 -2.92 -1.23
CA GLU A 84 6.28 -2.05 -2.39
C GLU A 84 6.38 -0.55 -2.07
N THR A 85 6.52 -0.17 -0.79
CA THR A 85 6.86 1.19 -0.39
C THR A 85 8.36 1.51 -0.49
N ILE A 86 9.19 0.60 -1.03
CA ILE A 86 10.59 0.89 -1.35
C ILE A 86 10.64 2.11 -2.29
N ASP A 87 11.54 3.06 -1.93
CA ASP A 87 11.69 4.34 -2.62
C ASP A 87 10.38 5.15 -2.73
N GLU A 88 9.40 4.80 -1.91
CA GLU A 88 8.03 5.35 -1.92
C GLU A 88 7.32 5.19 -3.28
N SER A 89 7.68 4.12 -3.99
CA SER A 89 7.16 3.82 -5.33
C SER A 89 5.66 3.52 -5.33
N LEU A 90 5.17 2.90 -4.26
CA LEU A 90 3.73 2.70 -4.03
C LEU A 90 3.30 3.41 -2.75
N ARG A 91 2.20 4.14 -2.84
CA ARG A 91 1.60 4.83 -1.71
C ARG A 91 0.22 4.25 -1.44
N TYR A 92 0.03 3.72 -0.24
CA TYR A 92 -1.28 3.25 0.22
C TYR A 92 -2.07 4.41 0.83
N PRO A 93 -3.39 4.53 0.55
CA PRO A 93 -4.26 5.42 1.32
C PRO A 93 -4.29 4.98 2.79
N VAL A 94 -3.98 5.90 3.70
CA VAL A 94 -3.95 5.66 5.15
C VAL A 94 -5.07 6.43 5.82
N TYR A 95 -5.83 5.75 6.65
CA TYR A 95 -6.96 6.30 7.38
C TYR A 95 -6.80 6.06 8.89
N SER A 96 -7.32 6.99 9.69
CA SER A 96 -7.44 6.90 11.15
C SER A 96 -8.89 7.18 11.56
N GLU A 97 -9.37 6.51 12.59
CA GLU A 97 -10.69 6.79 13.19
C GLU A 97 -10.72 8.09 13.98
N ARG A 98 -9.56 8.68 14.28
CA ARG A 98 -9.49 9.99 14.93
C ARG A 98 -9.97 11.09 13.99
N THR A 99 -10.51 12.14 14.58
CA THR A 99 -11.05 13.32 13.88
C THR A 99 -10.44 14.57 14.49
N GLY A 100 -10.09 15.56 13.68
CA GLY A 100 -9.50 16.80 14.18
C GLY A 100 -8.65 17.50 13.12
N GLU A 101 -7.88 18.47 13.55
CA GLU A 101 -6.90 19.12 12.67
C GLU A 101 -5.89 18.11 12.17
N SER A 102 -5.55 18.22 10.89
CA SER A 102 -4.59 17.31 10.27
C SER A 102 -3.16 17.78 10.45
N ARG A 103 -2.26 16.82 10.63
CA ARG A 103 -0.82 17.01 10.72
C ARG A 103 -0.10 16.02 9.81
N ASP A 104 1.08 16.39 9.33
CA ASP A 104 1.93 15.52 8.53
C ASP A 104 2.82 14.65 9.43
N TYR A 105 3.01 13.38 9.02
CA TYR A 105 3.82 12.39 9.72
C TYR A 105 4.75 11.67 8.74
N ILE A 106 5.94 11.30 9.23
CA ILE A 106 6.82 10.30 8.62
C ILE A 106 6.38 8.94 9.17
N LEU A 107 6.09 7.97 8.29
CA LEU A 107 5.74 6.62 8.72
C LEU A 107 6.94 5.68 8.62
N ALA A 108 7.15 4.88 9.66
CA ALA A 108 8.22 3.88 9.73
C ALA A 108 7.70 2.57 10.33
N GLY A 109 8.35 1.47 9.96
CA GLY A 109 8.09 0.16 10.53
C GLY A 109 8.89 -0.12 11.80
N PRO A 110 8.70 -1.31 12.40
CA PRO A 110 9.22 -1.64 13.74
C PRO A 110 10.61 -2.27 13.74
N THR A 111 11.20 -2.59 12.58
CA THR A 111 12.33 -3.54 12.52
C THR A 111 13.69 -2.95 12.91
N CYS A 112 13.79 -1.66 13.22
CA CYS A 112 15.05 -0.94 13.48
C CYS A 112 16.04 -0.96 12.29
N ASP A 113 15.63 -1.41 11.12
CA ASP A 113 16.39 -1.31 9.89
C ASP A 113 16.16 0.07 9.27
N SER A 114 17.23 0.72 8.80
CA SER A 114 17.13 2.05 8.19
C SER A 114 16.28 2.08 6.92
N MET A 115 16.11 0.95 6.25
CA MET A 115 15.22 0.83 5.09
C MET A 115 13.74 0.76 5.48
N ASP A 116 13.42 0.51 6.75
CA ASP A 116 12.03 0.32 7.20
C ASP A 116 11.30 1.65 7.44
N VAL A 117 11.58 2.65 6.62
CA VAL A 117 10.85 3.93 6.55
C VAL A 117 9.92 3.87 5.37
N LEU A 118 8.61 3.89 5.62
CA LEU A 118 7.57 3.74 4.59
C LEU A 118 7.45 5.01 3.77
N TYR A 119 7.25 6.15 4.45
CA TYR A 119 7.01 7.45 3.81
C TYR A 119 7.74 8.55 4.59
N GLU A 120 8.75 9.15 3.99
CA GLU A 120 9.54 10.27 4.51
C GLU A 120 9.51 11.47 3.56
N LYS A 121 9.56 11.24 2.25
CA LYS A 121 9.46 12.28 1.23
C LYS A 121 8.02 12.67 0.97
N ASN A 122 7.12 11.69 0.91
CA ASN A 122 5.68 11.84 0.75
C ASN A 122 4.98 11.68 2.09
N LEU A 123 4.97 12.72 2.89
CA LEU A 123 4.40 12.71 4.24
C LEU A 123 2.94 12.24 4.24
N VAL A 124 2.55 11.56 5.30
CA VAL A 124 1.19 11.07 5.48
C VAL A 124 0.44 12.05 6.37
N ARG A 125 -0.70 12.54 5.87
CA ARG A 125 -1.53 13.52 6.57
C ARG A 125 -2.62 12.80 7.36
N LEU A 126 -2.54 12.89 8.69
CA LEU A 126 -3.46 12.25 9.64
C LEU A 126 -3.93 13.27 10.69
N PRO A 127 -5.02 12.98 11.44
CA PRO A 127 -5.41 13.82 12.57
C PRO A 127 -4.28 13.98 13.60
N ALA A 128 -4.13 15.19 14.12
CA ALA A 128 -3.06 15.52 15.06
C ALA A 128 -3.23 14.86 16.45
N ASP A 129 -4.42 14.37 16.76
CA ASP A 129 -4.79 13.68 17.99
C ASP A 129 -4.58 12.15 17.93
N VAL A 130 -4.04 11.62 16.83
CA VAL A 130 -3.57 10.22 16.74
C VAL A 130 -2.50 10.00 17.80
N ARG A 131 -2.58 8.87 18.51
CA ARG A 131 -1.70 8.51 19.61
C ARG A 131 -1.30 7.03 19.57
N GLU A 132 -0.32 6.69 20.38
CA GLU A 132 0.12 5.32 20.58
C GLU A 132 -1.04 4.42 21.03
N GLY A 133 -1.12 3.22 20.45
CA GLY A 133 -2.21 2.26 20.60
C GLY A 133 -3.39 2.48 19.64
N ASP A 134 -3.44 3.58 18.89
CA ASP A 134 -4.46 3.77 17.86
C ASP A 134 -4.19 2.88 16.65
N ARG A 135 -5.25 2.58 15.90
CA ARG A 135 -5.17 1.81 14.66
C ARG A 135 -5.20 2.71 13.44
N LEU A 136 -4.35 2.37 12.49
CA LEU A 136 -4.38 2.91 11.13
C LEU A 136 -4.84 1.83 10.16
N TYR A 137 -5.57 2.24 9.14
CA TYR A 137 -6.10 1.37 8.10
C TYR A 137 -5.45 1.77 6.78
N LEU A 138 -4.68 0.85 6.19
CA LEU A 138 -4.08 1.03 4.88
C LEU A 138 -4.95 0.29 3.87
N PHE A 139 -5.51 1.05 2.92
CA PHE A 139 -6.41 0.50 1.90
C PHE A 139 -5.66 0.02 0.66
N THR A 140 -6.34 -0.78 -0.13
CA THR A 140 -5.82 -1.34 -1.40
C THR A 140 -4.59 -2.22 -1.18
N THR A 141 -4.58 -2.99 -0.09
CA THR A 141 -3.46 -3.84 0.32
C THR A 141 -3.68 -5.33 -0.01
N GLY A 142 -4.64 -5.67 -0.90
CA GLY A 142 -4.94 -7.06 -1.25
C GLY A 142 -3.90 -7.74 -2.15
N ALA A 143 -3.00 -6.97 -2.77
CA ALA A 143 -1.96 -7.49 -3.66
C ALA A 143 -0.57 -7.21 -3.11
N TYR A 144 0.32 -8.21 -3.19
CA TYR A 144 1.77 -8.09 -2.91
C TYR A 144 2.09 -7.56 -1.50
N THR A 145 1.29 -7.92 -0.51
CA THR A 145 1.50 -7.61 0.91
C THR A 145 1.86 -8.87 1.69
N GLN A 146 0.87 -9.67 2.08
CA GLN A 146 1.11 -10.92 2.81
C GLN A 146 2.06 -11.88 2.08
N THR A 147 1.99 -11.95 0.75
CA THR A 147 2.87 -12.79 -0.06
C THR A 147 4.33 -12.32 -0.10
N TYR A 148 4.59 -11.06 0.27
CA TYR A 148 5.94 -10.46 0.35
C TYR A 148 6.41 -10.28 1.80
N SER A 149 5.66 -10.77 2.76
CA SER A 149 6.02 -10.71 4.17
C SER A 149 7.27 -11.54 4.44
N ALA A 150 8.29 -10.94 5.04
CA ALA A 150 9.48 -11.66 5.49
C ALA A 150 9.15 -12.62 6.64
N VAL A 151 9.87 -13.73 6.70
CA VAL A 151 9.68 -14.74 7.75
C VAL A 151 10.64 -14.46 8.90
N PHE A 152 10.13 -13.89 9.98
CA PHE A 152 10.86 -13.59 11.22
C PHE A 152 12.08 -12.66 11.03
N PHE A 153 12.03 -11.74 10.06
CA PHE A 153 13.05 -10.70 9.96
C PHE A 153 13.06 -9.84 11.25
N ASN A 154 14.22 -9.72 11.87
CA ASN A 154 14.41 -9.08 13.17
C ASN A 154 13.42 -9.55 14.28
N GLY A 155 12.92 -10.78 14.18
CA GLY A 155 12.02 -11.39 15.15
C GLY A 155 10.53 -11.12 14.90
N PHE A 156 10.16 -10.33 13.91
CA PHE A 156 8.76 -10.07 13.58
C PHE A 156 8.15 -11.18 12.75
N PRO A 157 6.96 -11.68 13.13
CA PRO A 157 6.29 -12.73 12.38
C PRO A 157 5.77 -12.22 11.03
N PRO A 158 5.51 -13.12 10.07
CA PRO A 158 4.83 -12.78 8.84
C PRO A 158 3.45 -12.17 9.11
N LEU A 159 3.01 -11.30 8.19
CA LEU A 159 1.68 -10.69 8.24
C LEU A 159 0.59 -11.76 8.30
N LYS A 160 -0.30 -11.64 9.28
CA LYS A 160 -1.49 -12.48 9.36
C LYS A 160 -2.58 -11.94 8.45
N SER A 161 -3.25 -12.83 7.74
CA SER A 161 -4.42 -12.47 6.92
C SER A 161 -5.67 -13.20 7.39
N TYR A 162 -6.80 -12.53 7.24
CA TYR A 162 -8.12 -13.03 7.57
C TYR A 162 -9.03 -12.79 6.37
N VAL A 163 -9.90 -13.74 6.09
CA VAL A 163 -10.97 -13.58 5.10
C VAL A 163 -12.22 -13.19 5.85
N LEU A 164 -12.87 -12.12 5.40
CA LEU A 164 -14.16 -11.67 5.89
C LEU A 164 -15.22 -12.13 4.90
N ASP A 165 -16.26 -12.82 5.39
CA ASP A 165 -17.42 -13.26 4.63
C ASP A 165 -18.45 -12.13 4.45
#